data_0366d2a3da18a00b5d359e970ea35419
#
_entry.id   0366d2a3da18a00b5d359e970ea35419
#
_cell.length_a   1.000
_cell.length_b   1.000
_cell.length_c   1.000
_cell.angle_alpha   90.00
_cell.angle_beta   90.00
_cell.angle_gamma   90.00
#
_symmetry.space_group_name_H-M   'P 1'
#
loop_
_entity.id
_entity.type
_entity.pdbx_description
1 polymer ?
#
loop_
_entity_poly.entity_id
_entity_poly.type
_entity_poly.pdbx_seq_one_letter_code
_entity_poly.pdbx_strand_id
1 'polypeptide(L)'
;DIQAAPTVLAEGCRGSLTKQAITRFGLNKGRSPQTYGLGFTELWQLPPGRCQPGLIQHTVGWPLDSATYGGSFIYHLDQDRVCVGFVVGLDYEDPAFSPFEAFQQYKHHPRIRGLLEGGEILASGARTLIEGGIQALPRMDMPGAMLVGDAAGTLNVPKIKGIHTAISTGVSAADHIVETGKAEGFDARWRASASAAELHQVRNVRPGVNRGLWSGLLNAAWETVTGGRSPWTLRTRSDHDSLATL
;
A
#
# COMPACT_ATOMS: atom_id res chain seq x y z
N ASP A 1 -24.18 -18.49 17.29
CA ASP A 1 -23.04 -19.01 16.51
C ASP A 1 -23.40 -19.00 15.04
N ILE A 2 -22.53 -18.47 14.19
CA ILE A 2 -22.66 -18.54 12.74
C ILE A 2 -21.80 -19.69 12.25
N GLN A 3 -22.39 -20.65 11.56
CA GLN A 3 -21.65 -21.71 10.89
C GLN A 3 -21.58 -21.37 9.41
N ALA A 4 -20.36 -21.36 8.85
CA ALA A 4 -20.12 -21.14 7.44
C ALA A 4 -19.09 -22.14 6.92
N ALA A 5 -19.24 -22.54 5.68
CA ALA A 5 -18.26 -23.39 5.04
C ALA A 5 -17.37 -22.57 4.22
N PRO A 6 -16.66 -22.01 3.71
CA PRO A 6 -15.44 -21.25 4.07
C PRO A 6 -15.75 -19.84 4.59
N THR A 7 -14.80 -19.29 5.33
CA THR A 7 -14.80 -17.91 5.78
C THR A 7 -13.81 -17.10 4.95
N VAL A 8 -14.20 -15.92 4.48
CA VAL A 8 -13.32 -14.99 3.76
C VAL A 8 -12.96 -13.81 4.67
N LEU A 9 -11.67 -13.64 4.97
CA LEU A 9 -11.15 -12.53 5.75
C LEU A 9 -10.75 -11.38 4.82
N ALA A 10 -11.54 -10.31 4.85
CA ALA A 10 -11.38 -9.09 4.04
C ALA A 10 -11.24 -7.85 4.92
N GLU A 11 -10.54 -7.96 6.06
CA GLU A 11 -10.46 -6.93 7.09
C GLU A 11 -9.55 -5.74 6.73
N GLY A 12 -8.92 -5.79 5.57
CA GLY A 12 -7.93 -4.80 5.15
C GLY A 12 -6.60 -4.92 5.89
N CYS A 13 -5.79 -3.88 5.80
CA CYS A 13 -4.50 -3.82 6.45
C CYS A 13 -4.64 -3.99 7.97
N ARG A 14 -3.90 -4.92 8.56
CA ARG A 14 -3.84 -5.19 10.00
C ARG A 14 -5.16 -5.63 10.65
N GLY A 15 -5.98 -6.38 9.93
CA GLY A 15 -7.18 -7.01 10.46
C GLY A 15 -6.90 -7.85 11.70
N SER A 16 -7.80 -7.81 12.69
CA SER A 16 -7.58 -8.49 13.97
C SER A 16 -7.58 -10.01 13.83
N LEU A 17 -8.56 -10.56 13.12
CA LEU A 17 -8.65 -12.01 12.86
C LEU A 17 -7.54 -12.45 11.90
N THR A 18 -7.22 -11.64 10.90
CA THR A 18 -6.12 -11.90 9.95
C THR A 18 -4.80 -12.08 10.68
N LYS A 19 -4.45 -11.20 11.62
CA LYS A 19 -3.21 -11.32 12.42
C LYS A 19 -3.18 -12.60 13.24
N GLN A 20 -4.30 -12.94 13.88
CA GLN A 20 -4.42 -14.18 14.66
C GLN A 20 -4.28 -15.41 13.74
N ALA A 21 -4.93 -15.39 12.57
CA ALA A 21 -4.85 -16.48 11.59
C ALA A 21 -3.41 -16.66 11.06
N ILE A 22 -2.73 -15.57 10.70
CA ILE A 22 -1.33 -15.60 10.24
C ILE A 22 -0.44 -16.27 11.29
N THR A 23 -0.58 -15.87 12.55
CA THR A 23 0.22 -16.43 13.66
C THR A 23 -0.15 -17.88 13.91
N ARG A 24 -1.44 -18.20 14.05
CA ARG A 24 -1.94 -19.53 14.41
C ARG A 24 -1.57 -20.59 13.38
N PHE A 25 -1.68 -20.24 12.09
CA PHE A 25 -1.44 -21.18 10.98
C PHE A 25 -0.06 -21.01 10.32
N GLY A 26 0.80 -20.10 10.86
CA GLY A 26 2.13 -19.86 10.31
C GLY A 26 2.13 -19.44 8.84
N LEU A 27 1.15 -18.63 8.41
CA LEU A 27 0.94 -18.32 7.00
C LEU A 27 2.07 -17.50 6.38
N ASN A 28 2.83 -16.79 7.19
CA ASN A 28 4.00 -15.99 6.77
C ASN A 28 5.33 -16.76 6.83
N LYS A 29 5.32 -18.05 7.17
CA LYS A 29 6.56 -18.84 7.28
C LYS A 29 7.31 -18.87 5.94
N GLY A 30 8.59 -18.49 5.94
CA GLY A 30 9.43 -18.44 4.76
C GLY A 30 9.18 -17.24 3.85
N ARG A 31 8.33 -16.29 4.25
CA ARG A 31 8.11 -15.02 3.54
C ARG A 31 9.06 -13.93 4.04
N SER A 32 9.24 -12.89 3.24
CA SER A 32 9.90 -11.67 3.71
C SER A 32 9.04 -10.98 4.79
N PRO A 33 9.64 -10.20 5.70
CA PRO A 33 8.87 -9.37 6.61
C PRO A 33 7.92 -8.46 5.87
N GLN A 34 6.76 -8.19 6.47
CA GLN A 34 5.83 -7.19 5.96
C GLN A 34 6.33 -5.78 6.30
N THR A 35 6.15 -4.84 5.39
CA THR A 35 6.42 -3.42 5.61
C THR A 35 5.15 -2.62 5.38
N TYR A 36 5.03 -1.48 6.04
CA TYR A 36 3.81 -0.69 6.07
C TYR A 36 4.07 0.77 5.73
N GLY A 37 3.07 1.43 5.18
CA GLY A 37 3.00 2.86 5.05
C GLY A 37 1.81 3.43 5.82
N LEU A 38 1.88 4.69 6.20
CA LEU A 38 0.77 5.45 6.78
C LEU A 38 0.36 6.52 5.78
N GLY A 39 -0.87 6.43 5.28
CA GLY A 39 -1.45 7.41 4.39
C GLY A 39 -2.42 8.33 5.12
N PHE A 40 -2.27 9.64 4.91
CA PHE A 40 -3.22 10.69 5.28
C PHE A 40 -3.93 11.16 4.03
N THR A 41 -5.20 11.52 4.16
CA THR A 41 -5.99 12.06 3.06
C THR A 41 -6.93 13.11 3.59
N GLU A 42 -7.02 14.25 2.90
CA GLU A 42 -7.98 15.32 3.17
C GLU A 42 -8.73 15.66 1.88
N LEU A 43 -10.02 15.80 1.98
CA LEU A 43 -10.87 16.35 0.92
C LEU A 43 -11.11 17.83 1.23
N TRP A 44 -10.74 18.69 0.30
CA TRP A 44 -10.86 20.13 0.42
C TRP A 44 -11.88 20.68 -0.57
N GLN A 45 -12.71 21.63 -0.13
CA GLN A 45 -13.45 22.55 -0.99
C GLN A 45 -12.60 23.78 -1.23
N LEU A 46 -12.30 24.07 -2.47
CA LEU A 46 -11.52 25.25 -2.86
C LEU A 46 -12.43 26.43 -3.24
N PRO A 47 -11.93 27.67 -3.19
CA PRO A 47 -12.57 28.79 -3.85
C PRO A 47 -12.77 28.53 -5.33
N PRO A 48 -13.85 29.06 -5.94
CA PRO A 48 -14.17 28.83 -7.36
C PRO A 48 -13.02 29.14 -8.31
N GLY A 49 -12.81 28.29 -9.31
CA GLY A 49 -11.85 28.48 -10.39
C GLY A 49 -10.41 28.09 -10.06
N ARG A 50 -10.13 27.54 -8.88
CA ARG A 50 -8.79 27.02 -8.54
C ARG A 50 -8.59 25.53 -8.88
N CYS A 51 -9.67 24.82 -9.04
CA CYS A 51 -9.64 23.41 -9.39
C CYS A 51 -9.45 23.21 -10.91
N GLN A 52 -8.74 22.16 -11.28
CA GLN A 52 -8.58 21.73 -12.68
C GLN A 52 -9.05 20.26 -12.77
N PRO A 53 -10.34 19.98 -12.86
CA PRO A 53 -10.87 18.61 -12.81
C PRO A 53 -10.13 17.65 -13.74
N GLY A 54 -9.74 16.48 -13.18
CA GLY A 54 -8.96 15.47 -13.89
C GLY A 54 -7.44 15.66 -13.79
N LEU A 55 -6.92 16.80 -13.29
CA LEU A 55 -5.50 16.96 -13.02
C LEU A 55 -5.09 16.08 -11.83
N ILE A 56 -4.05 15.28 -12.03
CA ILE A 56 -3.43 14.43 -11.00
C ILE A 56 -1.96 14.86 -10.87
N GLN A 57 -1.55 15.18 -9.67
CA GLN A 57 -0.18 15.55 -9.35
C GLN A 57 0.38 14.59 -8.29
N HIS A 58 1.60 14.11 -8.52
CA HIS A 58 2.37 13.35 -7.52
C HIS A 58 3.64 14.12 -7.20
N THR A 59 4.03 14.12 -5.93
CA THR A 59 5.28 14.71 -5.48
C THR A 59 6.06 13.75 -4.59
N VAL A 60 7.38 13.89 -4.57
CA VAL A 60 8.31 13.16 -3.70
C VAL A 60 9.31 14.15 -3.09
N GLY A 61 9.95 13.76 -1.98
CA GLY A 61 10.92 14.57 -1.27
C GLY A 61 10.24 15.42 -0.19
N TRP A 62 10.60 16.71 -0.12
CA TRP A 62 10.17 17.59 0.96
C TRP A 62 8.69 17.41 1.34
N PRO A 63 8.32 17.35 2.66
CA PRO A 63 9.20 17.53 3.84
C PRO A 63 9.97 16.28 4.26
N LEU A 64 9.85 15.18 3.52
CA LEU A 64 10.62 13.97 3.79
C LEU A 64 12.05 14.15 3.29
N ASP A 65 13.01 13.62 4.03
CA ASP A 65 14.39 13.51 3.60
C ASP A 65 14.59 12.39 2.56
N SER A 66 15.83 12.19 2.12
CA SER A 66 16.17 11.18 1.12
C SER A 66 16.20 9.75 1.68
N ALA A 67 16.18 9.56 3.00
CA ALA A 67 16.18 8.27 3.67
C ALA A 67 14.75 7.79 3.95
N THR A 68 13.81 8.71 4.16
CA THR A 68 12.42 8.40 4.47
C THR A 68 11.61 8.17 3.19
N TYR A 69 11.11 6.96 3.02
CA TYR A 69 10.22 6.63 1.91
C TYR A 69 8.86 7.29 2.05
N GLY A 70 8.37 7.88 0.97
CA GLY A 70 7.04 8.49 0.95
C GLY A 70 6.84 9.43 -0.21
N GLY A 71 5.71 10.12 -0.17
CA GLY A 71 5.33 11.10 -1.18
C GLY A 71 3.90 11.57 -1.00
N SER A 72 3.43 12.35 -1.95
CA SER A 72 2.08 12.91 -1.88
C SER A 72 1.38 12.87 -3.22
N PHE A 73 0.07 13.07 -3.17
CA PHE A 73 -0.75 13.25 -4.36
C PHE A 73 -1.78 14.36 -4.14
N ILE A 74 -2.16 15.01 -5.22
CA ILE A 74 -3.29 15.94 -5.29
C ILE A 74 -4.13 15.53 -6.48
N TYR A 75 -5.40 15.20 -6.23
CA TYR A 75 -6.38 14.88 -7.25
C TYR A 75 -7.41 16.00 -7.32
N HIS A 76 -7.47 16.66 -8.46
CA HIS A 76 -8.47 17.68 -8.74
C HIS A 76 -9.78 17.01 -9.18
N LEU A 77 -10.80 17.18 -8.38
CA LEU A 77 -12.13 16.61 -8.57
C LEU A 77 -13.11 17.65 -9.11
N ASP A 78 -14.32 17.24 -9.41
CA ASP A 78 -15.39 18.16 -9.78
C ASP A 78 -15.82 19.09 -8.64
N GLN A 79 -16.53 20.15 -8.95
CA GLN A 79 -17.11 21.11 -8.00
C GLN A 79 -16.07 21.82 -7.10
N ASP A 80 -14.95 22.23 -7.70
CA ASP A 80 -13.84 22.91 -7.01
C ASP A 80 -13.31 22.14 -5.77
N ARG A 81 -13.30 20.81 -5.85
CA ARG A 81 -12.75 19.95 -4.79
C ARG A 81 -11.41 19.38 -5.16
N VAL A 82 -10.54 19.26 -4.17
CA VAL A 82 -9.28 18.52 -4.31
C VAL A 82 -9.13 17.50 -3.18
N CYS A 83 -8.59 16.34 -3.53
CA CYS A 83 -8.17 15.34 -2.57
C CYS A 83 -6.65 15.44 -2.42
N VAL A 84 -6.18 15.80 -1.23
CA VAL A 84 -4.76 15.91 -0.88
C VAL A 84 -4.37 14.73 -0.04
N GLY A 85 -3.39 13.95 -0.50
CA GLY A 85 -2.89 12.79 0.22
C GLY A 85 -1.39 12.85 0.45
N PHE A 86 -0.93 12.24 1.54
CA PHE A 86 0.45 12.13 1.94
C PHE A 86 0.71 10.75 2.53
N VAL A 87 1.71 10.05 2.04
CA VAL A 87 2.04 8.69 2.47
C VAL A 87 3.48 8.65 2.95
N VAL A 88 3.71 8.00 4.08
CA VAL A 88 5.04 7.79 4.66
C VAL A 88 5.20 6.31 4.95
N GLY A 89 6.32 5.71 4.52
CA GLY A 89 6.73 4.37 4.96
C GLY A 89 7.02 4.38 6.46
N LEU A 90 6.59 3.33 7.17
CA LEU A 90 6.80 3.22 8.61
C LEU A 90 8.19 2.66 8.98
N ASP A 91 9.06 2.54 7.98
CA ASP A 91 10.46 2.15 8.11
C ASP A 91 11.43 3.36 8.21
N TYR A 92 10.94 4.52 8.66
CA TYR A 92 11.78 5.69 8.94
C TYR A 92 12.73 5.45 10.12
N GLU A 93 13.88 6.16 10.12
CA GLU A 93 14.94 5.92 11.09
C GLU A 93 14.79 6.72 12.39
N ASP A 94 14.22 7.91 12.33
CA ASP A 94 14.07 8.82 13.47
C ASP A 94 12.84 8.48 14.32
N PRO A 95 13.00 7.97 15.55
CA PRO A 95 11.86 7.63 16.42
C PRO A 95 11.05 8.85 16.88
N ALA A 96 11.59 10.07 16.77
CA ALA A 96 10.87 11.32 17.06
C ALA A 96 10.11 11.87 15.84
N PHE A 97 10.26 11.28 14.66
CA PHE A 97 9.58 11.73 13.46
C PHE A 97 8.05 11.53 13.56
N SER A 98 7.31 12.59 13.28
CA SER A 98 5.85 12.56 13.24
C SER A 98 5.33 12.62 11.80
N PRO A 99 4.80 11.52 11.24
CA PRO A 99 4.19 11.53 9.91
C PRO A 99 3.05 12.54 9.76
N PHE A 100 2.27 12.79 10.82
CA PHE A 100 1.21 13.79 10.79
C PHE A 100 1.76 15.20 10.67
N GLU A 101 2.79 15.55 11.46
CA GLU A 101 3.43 16.87 11.36
C GLU A 101 4.09 17.08 9.99
N ALA A 102 4.69 16.04 9.41
CA ALA A 102 5.21 16.09 8.05
C ALA A 102 4.10 16.39 7.02
N PHE A 103 2.91 15.80 7.18
CA PHE A 103 1.77 16.13 6.33
C PHE A 103 1.33 17.60 6.52
N GLN A 104 1.33 18.12 7.76
CA GLN A 104 1.03 19.55 7.98
C GLN A 104 2.07 20.44 7.29
N GLN A 105 3.36 20.13 7.46
CA GLN A 105 4.45 20.85 6.77
C GLN A 105 4.29 20.81 5.25
N TYR A 106 3.95 19.67 4.67
CA TYR A 106 3.68 19.53 3.23
C TYR A 106 2.66 20.56 2.74
N LYS A 107 1.56 20.75 3.47
CA LYS A 107 0.52 21.73 3.11
C LYS A 107 1.02 23.18 3.16
N HIS A 108 2.07 23.45 3.93
CA HIS A 108 2.70 24.78 4.00
C HIS A 108 3.71 25.05 2.87
N HIS A 109 4.03 24.07 2.03
CA HIS A 109 4.84 24.33 0.83
C HIS A 109 4.18 25.42 -0.04
N PRO A 110 4.91 26.46 -0.55
CA PRO A 110 4.31 27.62 -1.22
C PRO A 110 3.31 27.27 -2.34
N ARG A 111 3.62 26.27 -3.15
CA ARG A 111 2.70 25.83 -4.23
C ARG A 111 1.43 25.18 -3.68
N ILE A 112 1.55 24.36 -2.65
CA ILE A 112 0.40 23.64 -2.06
C ILE A 112 -0.45 24.60 -1.27
N ARG A 113 0.19 25.46 -0.43
CA ARG A 113 -0.50 26.52 0.30
C ARG A 113 -1.31 27.43 -0.62
N GLY A 114 -0.69 27.89 -1.74
CA GLY A 114 -1.38 28.74 -2.71
C GLY A 114 -2.60 28.09 -3.36
N LEU A 115 -2.60 26.75 -3.52
CA LEU A 115 -3.77 25.99 -3.97
C LEU A 115 -4.86 25.95 -2.90
N LEU A 116 -4.50 25.67 -1.65
CA LEU A 116 -5.44 25.40 -0.54
C LEU A 116 -5.93 26.68 0.17
N GLU A 117 -5.26 27.81 -0.01
CA GLU A 117 -5.58 29.08 0.68
C GLU A 117 -7.03 29.50 0.45
N GLY A 118 -7.76 29.78 1.53
CA GLY A 118 -9.18 30.11 1.49
C GLY A 118 -10.10 28.90 1.26
N GLY A 119 -9.54 27.69 1.17
CA GLY A 119 -10.32 26.46 1.11
C GLY A 119 -10.72 25.94 2.49
N GLU A 120 -11.65 25.00 2.51
CA GLU A 120 -12.19 24.34 3.70
C GLU A 120 -12.00 22.83 3.61
N ILE A 121 -11.62 22.18 4.72
CA ILE A 121 -11.53 20.72 4.82
C ILE A 121 -12.93 20.13 5.01
N LEU A 122 -13.40 19.37 4.03
CA LEU A 122 -14.70 18.68 4.11
C LEU A 122 -14.61 17.34 4.85
N ALA A 123 -13.51 16.62 4.67
CA ALA A 123 -13.28 15.33 5.30
C ALA A 123 -11.80 15.05 5.43
N SER A 124 -11.42 14.27 6.43
CA SER A 124 -10.06 13.81 6.63
C SER A 124 -10.03 12.36 7.12
N GLY A 125 -8.92 11.67 6.87
CA GLY A 125 -8.71 10.31 7.36
C GLY A 125 -7.27 9.88 7.25
N ALA A 126 -6.91 8.86 8.02
CA ALA A 126 -5.63 8.20 7.94
C ALA A 126 -5.80 6.69 7.92
N ARG A 127 -4.95 6.00 7.16
CA ARG A 127 -4.98 4.54 7.05
C ARG A 127 -3.57 3.99 6.89
N THR A 128 -3.32 2.89 7.58
CA THR A 128 -2.13 2.08 7.33
C THR A 128 -2.31 1.30 6.03
N LEU A 129 -1.26 1.21 5.25
CA LEU A 129 -1.17 0.48 3.98
C LEU A 129 -0.16 -0.66 4.11
N ILE A 130 -0.38 -1.74 3.39
CA ILE A 130 0.58 -2.85 3.29
C ILE A 130 1.47 -2.62 2.08
N GLU A 131 2.80 -2.62 2.28
CA GLU A 131 3.77 -2.30 1.22
C GLU A 131 4.81 -3.40 0.96
N GLY A 132 4.71 -4.54 1.63
CA GLY A 132 5.70 -5.62 1.52
C GLY A 132 5.75 -6.34 0.17
N GLY A 133 4.72 -6.16 -0.67
CA GLY A 133 4.66 -6.78 -2.00
C GLY A 133 4.52 -8.30 -1.97
N ILE A 134 4.65 -8.94 -3.14
CA ILE A 134 4.37 -10.38 -3.31
C ILE A 134 5.29 -11.28 -2.48
N GLN A 135 6.53 -10.87 -2.21
CA GLN A 135 7.49 -11.61 -1.40
C GLN A 135 7.15 -11.65 0.10
N ALA A 136 6.37 -10.69 0.59
CA ALA A 136 5.89 -10.65 1.97
C ALA A 136 4.46 -11.20 2.13
N LEU A 137 3.80 -11.50 1.00
CA LEU A 137 2.41 -11.96 0.97
C LEU A 137 2.30 -13.33 1.65
N PRO A 138 1.49 -13.49 2.71
CA PRO A 138 1.31 -14.75 3.41
C PRO A 138 0.69 -15.80 2.48
N ARG A 139 0.65 -17.05 2.90
CA ARG A 139 -0.25 -18.03 2.28
C ARG A 139 -1.69 -17.57 2.49
N MET A 140 -2.46 -17.52 1.42
CA MET A 140 -3.78 -16.88 1.41
C MET A 140 -4.91 -17.84 1.81
N ASP A 141 -4.60 -19.13 2.03
CA ASP A 141 -5.56 -20.11 2.49
C ASP A 141 -5.12 -20.80 3.78
N MET A 142 -6.10 -21.29 4.50
CA MET A 142 -5.97 -22.08 5.71
C MET A 142 -7.20 -22.98 5.88
N PRO A 143 -7.21 -23.98 6.77
CA PRO A 143 -8.40 -24.79 6.99
C PRO A 143 -9.66 -23.96 7.27
N GLY A 144 -10.64 -24.04 6.35
CA GLY A 144 -11.92 -23.37 6.46
C GLY A 144 -11.93 -21.86 6.24
N ALA A 145 -10.79 -21.22 5.90
CA ALA A 145 -10.77 -19.77 5.66
C ALA A 145 -9.71 -19.33 4.63
N MET A 146 -9.90 -18.13 4.08
CA MET A 146 -8.97 -17.51 3.13
C MET A 146 -8.84 -16.00 3.34
N LEU A 147 -7.69 -15.44 2.92
CA LEU A 147 -7.37 -14.00 2.98
C LEU A 147 -7.56 -13.38 1.59
N VAL A 148 -8.16 -12.19 1.53
CA VAL A 148 -8.34 -11.45 0.27
C VAL A 148 -7.97 -9.98 0.42
N GLY A 149 -7.61 -9.33 -0.69
CA GLY A 149 -7.30 -7.91 -0.72
C GLY A 149 -6.15 -7.52 0.23
N ASP A 150 -6.30 -6.39 0.89
CA ASP A 150 -5.27 -5.88 1.82
C ASP A 150 -5.14 -6.70 3.11
N ALA A 151 -6.07 -7.59 3.43
CA ALA A 151 -5.86 -8.58 4.49
C ALA A 151 -4.71 -9.53 4.15
N ALA A 152 -4.51 -9.85 2.87
CA ALA A 152 -3.37 -10.60 2.37
C ALA A 152 -2.17 -9.68 2.00
N GLY A 153 -2.40 -8.41 1.65
CA GLY A 153 -1.36 -7.48 1.24
C GLY A 153 -1.15 -7.39 -0.27
N THR A 154 -2.24 -7.31 -1.03
CA THR A 154 -2.20 -7.32 -2.50
C THR A 154 -2.04 -5.94 -3.14
N LEU A 155 -1.64 -4.93 -2.39
CA LEU A 155 -1.39 -3.57 -2.90
C LEU A 155 -0.27 -3.55 -3.95
N ASN A 156 -0.52 -2.94 -5.11
CA ASN A 156 0.53 -2.58 -6.06
C ASN A 156 1.14 -1.24 -5.63
N VAL A 157 2.23 -1.29 -4.88
CA VAL A 157 2.87 -0.12 -4.26
C VAL A 157 3.33 0.92 -5.29
N PRO A 158 4.08 0.58 -6.36
CA PRO A 158 4.51 1.56 -7.35
C PRO A 158 3.38 2.27 -8.08
N LYS A 159 2.26 1.61 -8.26
CA LYS A 159 1.06 2.22 -8.86
C LYS A 159 0.22 3.01 -7.85
N ILE A 160 0.50 2.89 -6.55
CA ILE A 160 -0.33 3.45 -5.47
C ILE A 160 -1.79 2.97 -5.60
N LYS A 161 -1.99 1.71 -6.01
CA LYS A 161 -3.32 1.16 -6.33
C LYS A 161 -3.47 -0.23 -5.74
N GLY A 162 -4.50 -0.40 -4.90
CA GLY A 162 -4.87 -1.68 -4.28
C GLY A 162 -6.29 -2.13 -4.59
N ILE A 163 -7.17 -1.20 -5.03
CA ILE A 163 -8.60 -1.49 -5.20
C ILE A 163 -8.82 -2.59 -6.25
N HIS A 164 -8.17 -2.50 -7.41
CA HIS A 164 -8.32 -3.47 -8.49
C HIS A 164 -7.82 -4.87 -8.10
N THR A 165 -6.69 -4.94 -7.38
CA THR A 165 -6.16 -6.22 -6.87
C THR A 165 -7.02 -6.79 -5.76
N ALA A 166 -7.56 -5.95 -4.86
CA ALA A 166 -8.50 -6.37 -3.82
C ALA A 166 -9.79 -6.94 -4.43
N ILE A 167 -10.37 -6.27 -5.43
CA ILE A 167 -11.54 -6.76 -6.17
C ILE A 167 -11.20 -8.09 -6.87
N SER A 168 -10.08 -8.16 -7.57
CA SER A 168 -9.65 -9.38 -8.28
C SER A 168 -9.45 -10.56 -7.32
N THR A 169 -8.89 -10.35 -6.13
CA THR A 169 -8.79 -11.43 -5.14
C THR A 169 -10.16 -11.88 -4.62
N GLY A 170 -11.08 -10.93 -4.40
CA GLY A 170 -12.46 -11.25 -3.97
C GLY A 170 -13.21 -12.08 -5.02
N VAL A 171 -13.12 -11.68 -6.29
CA VAL A 171 -13.72 -12.44 -7.41
C VAL A 171 -13.11 -13.84 -7.50
N SER A 172 -11.76 -13.93 -7.47
CA SER A 172 -11.07 -15.22 -7.51
C SER A 172 -11.43 -16.14 -6.34
N ALA A 173 -11.65 -15.57 -5.14
CA ALA A 173 -12.09 -16.31 -3.97
C ALA A 173 -13.54 -16.83 -4.15
N ALA A 174 -14.43 -16.01 -4.66
CA ALA A 174 -15.81 -16.41 -4.95
C ALA A 174 -15.86 -17.56 -5.98
N ASP A 175 -15.12 -17.43 -7.09
CA ASP A 175 -15.03 -18.47 -8.10
C ASP A 175 -14.47 -19.78 -7.52
N HIS A 176 -13.42 -19.67 -6.68
CA HIS A 176 -12.84 -20.83 -6.02
C HIS A 176 -13.83 -21.55 -5.10
N ILE A 177 -14.62 -20.79 -4.34
CA ILE A 177 -15.67 -21.35 -3.47
C ILE A 177 -16.75 -22.05 -4.29
N VAL A 178 -17.22 -21.42 -5.37
CA VAL A 178 -18.27 -21.98 -6.24
C VAL A 178 -17.80 -23.29 -6.88
N GLU A 179 -16.55 -23.35 -7.33
CA GLU A 179 -16.01 -24.53 -8.01
C GLU A 179 -15.66 -25.69 -7.05
N THR A 180 -15.18 -25.37 -5.84
CA THR A 180 -14.58 -26.38 -4.96
C THR A 180 -15.34 -26.60 -3.64
N GLY A 181 -16.13 -25.62 -3.21
CA GLY A 181 -16.76 -25.61 -1.89
C GLY A 181 -15.78 -25.47 -0.71
N LYS A 182 -14.50 -25.14 -0.97
CA LYS A 182 -13.42 -25.19 0.03
C LYS A 182 -12.61 -23.90 0.02
N ALA A 183 -11.82 -23.68 1.07
CA ALA A 183 -10.81 -22.61 1.14
C ALA A 183 -9.44 -23.08 0.63
N GLU A 184 -9.11 -24.34 0.85
CA GLU A 184 -7.82 -24.91 0.51
C GLU A 184 -7.56 -24.92 -1.00
N GLY A 185 -6.35 -24.55 -1.40
CA GLY A 185 -5.94 -24.41 -2.80
C GLY A 185 -6.12 -23.02 -3.37
N PHE A 186 -6.73 -22.10 -2.64
CA PHE A 186 -6.92 -20.72 -3.08
C PHE A 186 -5.59 -19.97 -3.29
N ASP A 187 -4.60 -20.15 -2.41
CA ASP A 187 -3.28 -19.52 -2.56
C ASP A 187 -2.64 -19.88 -3.91
N ALA A 188 -2.66 -21.14 -4.28
CA ALA A 188 -2.10 -21.61 -5.56
C ALA A 188 -2.86 -21.03 -6.75
N ARG A 189 -4.20 -21.03 -6.71
CA ARG A 189 -5.05 -20.44 -7.75
C ARG A 189 -4.74 -18.97 -7.94
N TRP A 190 -4.72 -18.19 -6.86
CA TRP A 190 -4.49 -16.74 -6.96
C TRP A 190 -3.07 -16.43 -7.44
N ARG A 191 -2.04 -17.18 -6.97
CA ARG A 191 -0.66 -16.97 -7.42
C ARG A 191 -0.44 -17.27 -8.90
N ALA A 192 -1.31 -18.04 -9.54
CA ALA A 192 -1.33 -18.26 -10.98
C ALA A 192 -2.08 -17.17 -11.77
N SER A 193 -2.69 -16.21 -11.10
CA SER A 193 -3.50 -15.15 -11.74
C SER A 193 -2.67 -14.02 -12.35
N ALA A 194 -3.30 -13.25 -13.24
CA ALA A 194 -2.72 -12.04 -13.81
C ALA A 194 -2.39 -10.99 -12.74
N SER A 195 -3.19 -10.88 -11.67
CA SER A 195 -2.94 -9.97 -10.55
C SER A 195 -1.68 -10.33 -9.78
N ALA A 196 -1.42 -11.60 -9.56
CA ALA A 196 -0.16 -12.06 -8.95
C ALA A 196 1.04 -11.81 -9.88
N ALA A 197 0.88 -12.02 -11.18
CA ALA A 197 1.91 -11.70 -12.18
C ALA A 197 2.23 -10.20 -12.19
N GLU A 198 1.21 -9.33 -12.10
CA GLU A 198 1.40 -7.88 -11.97
C GLU A 198 2.22 -7.52 -10.72
N LEU A 199 1.90 -8.07 -9.56
CA LEU A 199 2.65 -7.83 -8.33
C LEU A 199 4.08 -8.39 -8.43
N HIS A 200 4.28 -9.50 -9.12
CA HIS A 200 5.61 -10.06 -9.35
C HIS A 200 6.49 -9.15 -10.21
N GLN A 201 5.92 -8.48 -11.22
CA GLN A 201 6.65 -7.54 -12.07
C GLN A 201 7.23 -6.36 -11.28
N VAL A 202 6.54 -5.89 -10.26
CA VAL A 202 6.95 -4.72 -9.46
C VAL A 202 7.62 -5.07 -8.13
N ARG A 203 7.90 -6.35 -7.89
CA ARG A 203 8.36 -6.88 -6.58
C ARG A 203 9.62 -6.22 -6.03
N ASN A 204 10.51 -5.75 -6.88
CA ASN A 204 11.78 -5.15 -6.48
C ASN A 204 11.73 -3.63 -6.30
N VAL A 205 10.64 -2.95 -6.69
CA VAL A 205 10.58 -1.49 -6.68
C VAL A 205 10.61 -0.96 -5.24
N ARG A 206 9.67 -1.39 -4.39
CA ARG A 206 9.61 -0.92 -3.00
C ARG A 206 10.87 -1.27 -2.18
N PRO A 207 11.38 -2.50 -2.15
CA PRO A 207 12.60 -2.80 -1.40
C PRO A 207 13.86 -2.17 -2.01
N GLY A 208 13.83 -1.77 -3.27
CA GLY A 208 14.94 -1.06 -3.92
C GLY A 208 15.21 0.31 -3.31
N VAL A 209 14.21 0.99 -2.76
CA VAL A 209 14.38 2.31 -2.13
C VAL A 209 14.97 2.25 -0.70
N ASN A 210 15.05 1.07 -0.10
CA ASN A 210 15.65 0.89 1.23
C ASN A 210 17.15 1.26 1.31
N ARG A 211 17.77 1.58 0.17
CA ARG A 211 19.17 2.06 0.06
C ARG A 211 19.25 3.55 -0.26
N GLY A 212 18.16 4.27 -0.12
CA GLY A 212 18.05 5.70 -0.40
C GLY A 212 17.36 6.00 -1.74
N LEU A 213 16.97 7.26 -1.91
CA LEU A 213 16.16 7.73 -3.04
C LEU A 213 16.81 7.44 -4.40
N TRP A 214 18.08 7.77 -4.58
CA TRP A 214 18.75 7.65 -5.89
C TRP A 214 18.92 6.20 -6.33
N SER A 215 19.32 5.31 -5.42
CA SER A 215 19.42 3.88 -5.70
C SER A 215 18.03 3.28 -5.99
N GLY A 216 17.01 3.74 -5.29
CA GLY A 216 15.62 3.37 -5.51
C GLY A 216 15.11 3.78 -6.89
N LEU A 217 15.39 5.00 -7.33
CA LEU A 217 15.01 5.49 -8.66
C LEU A 217 15.72 4.71 -9.78
N LEU A 218 17.01 4.45 -9.65
CA LEU A 218 17.77 3.63 -10.62
C LEU A 218 17.20 2.20 -10.70
N ASN A 219 16.91 1.59 -9.55
CA ASN A 219 16.29 0.27 -9.50
C ASN A 219 14.90 0.27 -10.12
N ALA A 220 14.06 1.28 -9.82
CA ALA A 220 12.73 1.41 -10.40
C ALA A 220 12.77 1.59 -11.93
N ALA A 221 13.73 2.41 -12.44
CA ALA A 221 13.95 2.57 -13.86
C ALA A 221 14.36 1.24 -14.52
N TRP A 222 15.29 0.50 -13.91
CA TRP A 222 15.69 -0.83 -14.38
C TRP A 222 14.51 -1.81 -14.42
N GLU A 223 13.74 -1.94 -13.33
CA GLU A 223 12.56 -2.81 -13.28
C GLU A 223 11.50 -2.40 -14.32
N THR A 224 11.35 -1.11 -14.58
CA THR A 224 10.43 -0.61 -15.62
C THR A 224 10.90 -1.00 -17.01
N VAL A 225 12.17 -0.75 -17.35
CA VAL A 225 12.73 -1.08 -18.67
C VAL A 225 12.76 -2.60 -18.94
N THR A 226 13.04 -3.40 -17.91
CA THR A 226 13.07 -4.86 -18.03
C THR A 226 11.70 -5.52 -17.89
N GLY A 227 10.65 -4.76 -17.56
CA GLY A 227 9.31 -5.28 -17.29
C GLY A 227 9.30 -6.23 -16.08
N GLY A 228 10.13 -5.97 -15.06
CA GLY A 228 10.24 -6.79 -13.87
C GLY A 228 10.93 -8.13 -14.04
N ARG A 229 11.72 -8.30 -15.11
CA ARG A 229 12.40 -9.57 -15.46
C ARG A 229 13.75 -9.76 -14.76
N SER A 230 14.03 -9.02 -13.70
CA SER A 230 15.24 -9.23 -12.89
C SER A 230 15.31 -10.67 -12.38
N PRO A 231 16.49 -11.35 -12.46
CA PRO A 231 16.62 -12.74 -12.00
C PRO A 231 16.66 -12.88 -10.47
N TRP A 232 16.64 -11.77 -9.75
CA TRP A 232 16.63 -11.71 -8.29
C TRP A 232 15.31 -11.16 -7.76
N THR A 233 15.05 -11.43 -6.46
CA THR A 233 13.99 -10.80 -5.69
C THR A 233 14.61 -10.19 -4.43
N LEU A 234 14.46 -8.87 -4.28
CA LEU A 234 14.93 -8.16 -3.11
C LEU A 234 14.01 -8.46 -1.92
N ARG A 235 14.59 -8.65 -0.75
CA ARG A 235 13.85 -8.83 0.49
C ARG A 235 13.40 -7.50 1.07
N THR A 236 12.22 -7.47 1.65
CA THR A 236 11.79 -6.39 2.53
C THR A 236 12.42 -6.55 3.91
N ARG A 237 12.50 -5.45 4.66
CA ARG A 237 12.92 -5.41 6.07
C ARG A 237 11.71 -5.19 6.95
N SER A 238 11.79 -5.57 8.22
CA SER A 238 10.81 -5.14 9.22
C SER A 238 10.96 -3.65 9.48
N ASP A 239 9.85 -2.93 9.60
CA ASP A 239 9.87 -1.47 9.79
C ASP A 239 10.66 -1.07 11.05
N HIS A 240 10.50 -1.82 12.15
CA HIS A 240 11.20 -1.54 13.41
C HIS A 240 12.72 -1.80 13.36
N ASP A 241 13.23 -2.56 12.38
CA ASP A 241 14.67 -2.78 12.22
C ASP A 241 15.40 -1.51 11.75
N SER A 242 14.68 -0.51 11.25
CA SER A 242 15.22 0.74 10.75
C SER A 242 15.31 1.83 11.84
N LEU A 243 14.56 1.69 12.94
CA LEU A 243 14.53 2.70 14.00
C LEU A 243 15.90 2.83 14.70
N ALA A 244 16.39 4.06 14.79
CA ALA A 244 17.57 4.37 15.60
C ALA A 244 17.27 4.14 17.09
N THR A 245 18.28 3.74 17.84
CA THR A 245 18.20 3.72 19.30
C THR A 245 18.22 5.16 19.84
N LEU A 246 17.32 5.45 20.78
CA LEU A 246 17.29 6.72 21.51
C LEU A 246 18.53 6.90 22.41
#